data_43ef837d736d7d1c3e8a12e730f6040f
#
_entry.id   43ef837d736d7d1c3e8a12e730f6040f
#
_cell.length_a   1.000
_cell.length_b   1.000
_cell.length_c   1.000
_cell.angle_alpha   90.00
_cell.angle_beta   90.00
_cell.angle_gamma   90.00
#
_symmetry.space_group_name_H-M   'P 1'
#
loop_
_entity.id
_entity.type
_entity.pdbx_description
1 polymer ?
#
loop_
_entity_poly.entity_id
_entity_poly.type
_entity_poly.pdbx_seq_one_letter_code
_entity_poly.pdbx_strand_id
1 'polypeptide(L)'
;MKLLTFILLLAACSPAFAKDDITKELITSNGKTRAYYLYVPSTVKPSAPLIVMLHGSNRTGVTLVEKWKDYAKKEGIIIAGPDATDLRLWSSPQDGPDFLRDLVEELKSKYPINPRRVYLFGHSAGASFALNMSLMESQYFAATAIHAGALTNEGMDLIPLAKRKIPISIQVGDSDEFFPLKNVRATRDALKNVEIPVELIEIKNHDHWYYDQAAKFNQTAWEFLKKYELESDPQYQKYRFDQ
;
A
#
# COMPACT_ATOMS: atom_id res chain seq x y z
N MET A 1 51.88 37.99 -8.52
CA MET A 1 51.21 36.71 -8.75
C MET A 1 49.86 36.76 -8.01
N LYS A 2 48.77 37.02 -8.72
CA LYS A 2 47.42 37.04 -8.11
C LYS A 2 46.78 35.66 -8.32
N LEU A 3 46.52 34.97 -7.21
CA LEU A 3 45.82 33.67 -7.20
C LEU A 3 44.34 33.93 -7.45
N LEU A 4 43.80 33.48 -8.59
CA LEU A 4 42.40 33.51 -8.89
C LEU A 4 41.76 32.26 -8.30
N THR A 5 40.98 32.39 -7.22
CA THR A 5 40.18 31.30 -6.64
C THR A 5 38.92 31.12 -7.46
N PHE A 6 38.86 30.04 -8.20
CA PHE A 6 37.64 29.63 -8.90
C PHE A 6 36.69 28.96 -7.90
N ILE A 7 35.60 29.64 -7.54
CA ILE A 7 34.50 29.03 -6.78
C ILE A 7 33.63 28.30 -7.78
N LEU A 8 33.70 26.97 -7.76
CA LEU A 8 32.79 26.08 -8.52
C LEU A 8 31.44 26.06 -7.80
N LEU A 9 30.47 26.83 -8.30
CA LEU A 9 29.07 26.72 -7.85
C LEU A 9 28.52 25.40 -8.40
N LEU A 10 28.48 24.35 -7.57
CA LEU A 10 27.69 23.18 -7.85
C LEU A 10 26.20 23.56 -7.76
N ALA A 11 25.58 23.85 -8.88
CA ALA A 11 24.13 23.91 -8.97
C ALA A 11 23.59 22.51 -8.67
N ALA A 12 23.08 22.33 -7.45
CA ALA A 12 22.29 21.15 -7.11
C ALA A 12 21.02 21.18 -7.98
N CYS A 13 21.08 20.50 -9.10
CA CYS A 13 19.90 20.22 -9.92
C CYS A 13 19.03 19.25 -9.09
N SER A 14 18.08 19.78 -8.33
CA SER A 14 17.05 18.97 -7.70
C SER A 14 16.26 18.31 -8.83
N PRO A 15 16.20 16.98 -8.89
CA PRO A 15 15.41 16.32 -9.91
C PRO A 15 13.95 16.76 -9.77
N ALA A 16 13.36 17.23 -10.86
CA ALA A 16 11.97 17.69 -10.93
C ALA A 16 11.01 16.48 -10.86
N PHE A 17 11.01 15.76 -9.73
CA PHE A 17 10.12 14.59 -9.51
C PHE A 17 8.73 14.99 -9.02
N ALA A 18 8.58 16.18 -8.46
CA ALA A 18 7.39 16.61 -7.77
C ALA A 18 6.39 17.25 -8.72
N LYS A 19 5.16 16.76 -8.69
CA LYS A 19 4.06 17.37 -9.45
C LYS A 19 3.00 18.01 -8.55
N ASP A 20 2.91 17.61 -7.26
CA ASP A 20 1.84 18.00 -6.31
C ASP A 20 0.40 17.78 -6.84
N ASP A 21 0.28 17.14 -8.01
CA ASP A 21 -0.97 16.77 -8.66
C ASP A 21 -1.10 15.26 -8.76
N ILE A 22 -2.34 14.78 -8.70
CA ILE A 22 -2.62 13.37 -8.96
C ILE A 22 -2.64 13.16 -10.47
N THR A 23 -1.80 12.27 -10.97
CA THR A 23 -1.76 11.92 -12.38
C THR A 23 -2.33 10.53 -12.61
N LYS A 24 -3.09 10.36 -13.70
CA LYS A 24 -3.48 9.04 -14.19
C LYS A 24 -2.39 8.54 -15.13
N GLU A 25 -1.81 7.41 -14.79
CA GLU A 25 -0.73 6.78 -15.54
C GLU A 25 -1.17 5.39 -16.04
N LEU A 26 -0.44 4.85 -16.98
CA LEU A 26 -0.67 3.51 -17.53
C LEU A 26 0.59 2.66 -17.38
N ILE A 27 0.38 1.38 -17.04
CA ILE A 27 1.43 0.38 -16.97
C ILE A 27 1.01 -0.86 -17.75
N THR A 28 1.95 -1.52 -18.41
CA THR A 28 1.73 -2.83 -19.02
C THR A 28 2.26 -3.91 -18.10
N SER A 29 1.38 -4.80 -17.63
CA SER A 29 1.73 -5.96 -16.83
C SER A 29 1.04 -7.20 -17.41
N ASN A 30 1.78 -8.28 -17.56
CA ASN A 30 1.29 -9.53 -18.16
C ASN A 30 0.55 -9.33 -19.50
N GLY A 31 1.06 -8.42 -20.35
CA GLY A 31 0.50 -8.11 -21.67
C GLY A 31 -0.80 -7.27 -21.63
N LYS A 32 -1.23 -6.80 -20.47
CA LYS A 32 -2.43 -5.96 -20.31
C LYS A 32 -2.04 -4.56 -19.87
N THR A 33 -2.65 -3.55 -20.50
CA THR A 33 -2.52 -2.15 -20.06
C THR A 33 -3.47 -1.90 -18.90
N ARG A 34 -2.92 -1.38 -17.79
CA ARG A 34 -3.61 -1.11 -16.53
C ARG A 34 -3.44 0.36 -16.15
N ALA A 35 -4.48 0.96 -15.59
CA ALA A 35 -4.42 2.30 -15.07
C ALA A 35 -4.04 2.32 -13.58
N TYR A 36 -3.30 3.35 -13.19
CA TYR A 36 -3.08 3.70 -11.79
C TYR A 36 -3.04 5.21 -11.61
N TYR A 37 -3.27 5.67 -10.40
CA TYR A 37 -3.21 7.09 -10.03
C TYR A 37 -2.03 7.30 -9.10
N LEU A 38 -1.18 8.25 -9.46
CA LEU A 38 0.08 8.53 -8.79
C LEU A 38 0.06 9.93 -8.18
N TYR A 39 0.53 10.04 -6.97
CA TYR A 39 0.85 11.31 -6.34
C TYR A 39 2.28 11.28 -5.80
N VAL A 40 3.10 12.23 -6.27
CA VAL A 40 4.49 12.44 -5.85
C VAL A 40 4.59 13.83 -5.24
N PRO A 41 4.68 13.96 -3.91
CA PRO A 41 4.67 15.26 -3.25
C PRO A 41 5.95 16.06 -3.50
N SER A 42 5.85 17.39 -3.50
CA SER A 42 7.00 18.28 -3.56
C SER A 42 7.95 18.14 -2.36
N THR A 43 7.48 17.55 -1.28
CA THR A 43 8.23 17.27 -0.06
C THR A 43 8.98 15.95 -0.09
N VAL A 44 8.90 15.19 -1.19
CA VAL A 44 9.59 13.90 -1.34
C VAL A 44 11.11 14.08 -1.19
N LYS A 45 11.72 13.16 -0.44
CA LYS A 45 13.17 13.13 -0.19
C LYS A 45 13.75 11.82 -0.74
N PRO A 46 15.08 11.72 -0.94
CA PRO A 46 15.71 10.43 -1.23
C PRO A 46 15.33 9.39 -0.18
N SER A 47 15.16 8.15 -0.62
CA SER A 47 14.68 7.03 0.22
C SER A 47 13.24 7.21 0.72
N ALA A 48 12.36 7.77 -0.12
CA ALA A 48 10.96 7.97 0.19
C ALA A 48 10.21 6.65 0.40
N PRO A 49 9.21 6.61 1.30
CA PRO A 49 8.28 5.48 1.38
C PRO A 49 7.30 5.50 0.21
N LEU A 50 6.84 4.31 -0.19
CA LEU A 50 5.74 4.12 -1.14
C LEU A 50 4.57 3.40 -0.45
N ILE A 51 3.35 3.89 -0.64
CA ILE A 51 2.14 3.14 -0.29
C ILE A 51 1.37 2.80 -1.55
N VAL A 52 1.16 1.51 -1.80
CA VAL A 52 0.23 1.02 -2.83
C VAL A 52 -1.16 0.92 -2.22
N MET A 53 -2.14 1.58 -2.84
CA MET A 53 -3.49 1.76 -2.31
C MET A 53 -4.53 0.96 -3.09
N LEU A 54 -5.22 0.05 -2.42
CA LEU A 54 -6.18 -0.87 -3.01
C LEU A 54 -7.61 -0.43 -2.65
N HIS A 55 -8.35 0.03 -3.67
CA HIS A 55 -9.67 0.64 -3.51
C HIS A 55 -10.77 -0.36 -3.12
N GLY A 56 -11.86 0.14 -2.56
CA GLY A 56 -13.07 -0.65 -2.30
C GLY A 56 -13.90 -0.90 -3.57
N SER A 57 -14.89 -1.80 -3.47
CA SER A 57 -15.79 -2.16 -4.56
C SER A 57 -16.44 -0.94 -5.21
N ASN A 58 -16.56 -0.97 -6.54
CA ASN A 58 -17.14 0.10 -7.36
C ASN A 58 -16.43 1.45 -7.23
N ARG A 59 -15.15 1.43 -6.89
CA ARG A 59 -14.28 2.61 -6.82
C ARG A 59 -13.10 2.44 -7.78
N THR A 60 -12.28 3.47 -7.86
CA THR A 60 -11.02 3.49 -8.59
C THR A 60 -9.89 3.90 -7.65
N GLY A 61 -8.67 3.67 -8.04
CA GLY A 61 -7.49 4.00 -7.22
C GLY A 61 -7.43 5.48 -6.81
N VAL A 62 -7.94 6.39 -7.65
CA VAL A 62 -7.96 7.82 -7.35
C VAL A 62 -8.70 8.14 -6.06
N THR A 63 -9.74 7.37 -5.72
CA THR A 63 -10.57 7.67 -4.53
C THR A 63 -9.79 7.58 -3.21
N LEU A 64 -8.81 6.68 -3.12
CA LEU A 64 -7.92 6.61 -1.97
C LEU A 64 -6.79 7.62 -2.06
N VAL A 65 -6.20 7.79 -3.26
CA VAL A 65 -5.10 8.75 -3.48
C VAL A 65 -5.52 10.16 -3.10
N GLU A 66 -6.73 10.60 -3.49
CA GLU A 66 -7.29 11.90 -3.10
C GLU A 66 -7.40 12.08 -1.59
N LYS A 67 -7.86 11.04 -0.88
CA LYS A 67 -8.00 11.09 0.57
C LYS A 67 -6.68 11.06 1.32
N TRP A 68 -5.63 10.54 0.70
CA TRP A 68 -4.29 10.49 1.28
C TRP A 68 -3.39 11.67 0.88
N LYS A 69 -3.71 12.40 -0.19
CA LYS A 69 -2.86 13.41 -0.81
C LYS A 69 -2.23 14.38 0.19
N ASP A 70 -3.05 15.04 1.01
CA ASP A 70 -2.57 16.07 1.93
C ASP A 70 -1.67 15.49 3.02
N TYR A 71 -2.01 14.30 3.50
CA TYR A 71 -1.20 13.59 4.48
C TYR A 71 0.12 13.09 3.87
N ALA A 72 0.07 12.56 2.67
CA ALA A 72 1.24 12.14 1.91
C ALA A 72 2.19 13.32 1.63
N LYS A 73 1.64 14.51 1.32
CA LYS A 73 2.44 15.74 1.16
C LYS A 73 3.15 16.12 2.46
N LYS A 74 2.45 16.08 3.58
CA LYS A 74 3.01 16.39 4.90
C LYS A 74 4.18 15.45 5.25
N GLU A 75 4.01 14.16 5.01
CA GLU A 75 4.96 13.11 5.44
C GLU A 75 6.00 12.74 4.37
N GLY A 76 5.91 13.29 3.15
CA GLY A 76 6.83 12.98 2.04
C GLY A 76 6.65 11.57 1.47
N ILE A 77 5.42 11.06 1.43
CA ILE A 77 5.06 9.70 1.00
C ILE A 77 4.68 9.72 -0.48
N ILE A 78 5.27 8.85 -1.29
CA ILE A 78 4.76 8.56 -2.63
C ILE A 78 3.59 7.60 -2.49
N ILE A 79 2.47 7.87 -3.17
CA ILE A 79 1.30 7.01 -3.13
C ILE A 79 0.83 6.66 -4.54
N ALA A 80 0.48 5.40 -4.74
CA ALA A 80 -0.01 4.87 -6.01
C ALA A 80 -1.27 4.03 -5.80
N GLY A 81 -2.34 4.40 -6.48
CA GLY A 81 -3.63 3.69 -6.43
C GLY A 81 -3.92 3.05 -7.78
N PRO A 82 -3.62 1.76 -7.99
CA PRO A 82 -4.02 1.06 -9.20
C PRO A 82 -5.52 0.80 -9.23
N ASP A 83 -6.08 0.67 -10.44
CA ASP A 83 -7.43 0.16 -10.65
C ASP A 83 -7.43 -1.36 -10.71
N ALA A 84 -8.38 -2.02 -10.03
CA ALA A 84 -8.63 -3.44 -10.22
C ALA A 84 -9.11 -3.72 -11.66
N THR A 85 -8.89 -4.92 -12.16
CA THR A 85 -9.38 -5.35 -13.49
C THR A 85 -10.90 -5.30 -13.57
N ASP A 86 -11.58 -5.74 -12.52
CA ASP A 86 -13.01 -5.51 -12.28
C ASP A 86 -13.13 -4.58 -11.08
N LEU A 87 -13.66 -3.37 -11.28
CA LEU A 87 -13.79 -2.38 -10.19
C LEU A 87 -14.65 -2.85 -9.01
N ARG A 88 -15.44 -3.92 -9.19
CA ARG A 88 -16.27 -4.50 -8.12
C ARG A 88 -15.47 -5.35 -7.14
N LEU A 89 -14.35 -5.95 -7.61
CA LEU A 89 -13.55 -6.86 -6.79
C LEU A 89 -12.11 -6.96 -7.30
N TRP A 90 -11.21 -7.28 -6.41
CA TRP A 90 -9.82 -7.64 -6.71
C TRP A 90 -9.71 -9.16 -6.87
N SER A 91 -8.94 -9.62 -7.84
CA SER A 91 -8.78 -11.05 -8.12
C SER A 91 -7.35 -11.43 -8.49
N SER A 92 -6.92 -12.61 -8.09
CA SER A 92 -5.70 -13.25 -8.56
C SER A 92 -6.05 -14.26 -9.68
N PRO A 93 -5.22 -14.39 -10.71
CA PRO A 93 -3.90 -13.74 -10.90
C PRO A 93 -3.95 -12.33 -11.50
N GLN A 94 -5.10 -11.82 -11.93
CA GLN A 94 -5.21 -10.61 -12.76
C GLN A 94 -4.71 -9.35 -12.06
N ASP A 95 -5.02 -9.18 -10.76
CA ASP A 95 -4.63 -8.05 -9.93
C ASP A 95 -3.53 -8.44 -8.93
N GLY A 96 -3.12 -9.71 -8.96
CA GLY A 96 -2.30 -10.37 -7.97
C GLY A 96 -0.83 -9.96 -7.97
N PRO A 97 0.04 -10.78 -7.39
CA PRO A 97 1.39 -10.36 -7.01
C PRO A 97 2.19 -9.75 -8.15
N ASP A 98 2.13 -10.32 -9.35
CA ASP A 98 2.91 -9.86 -10.51
C ASP A 98 2.57 -8.42 -10.89
N PHE A 99 1.29 -8.06 -10.92
CA PHE A 99 0.87 -6.70 -11.27
C PHE A 99 1.34 -5.68 -10.23
N LEU A 100 1.17 -5.99 -8.93
CA LEU A 100 1.60 -5.07 -7.87
C LEU A 100 3.13 -4.92 -7.85
N ARG A 101 3.87 -6.00 -8.08
CA ARG A 101 5.33 -5.94 -8.25
C ARG A 101 5.71 -5.05 -9.44
N ASP A 102 5.13 -5.29 -10.62
CA ASP A 102 5.46 -4.54 -11.83
C ASP A 102 5.23 -3.04 -11.61
N LEU A 103 4.13 -2.67 -10.94
CA LEU A 103 3.84 -1.29 -10.56
C LEU A 103 4.93 -0.71 -9.63
N VAL A 104 5.31 -1.44 -8.59
CA VAL A 104 6.33 -0.98 -7.63
C VAL A 104 7.69 -0.84 -8.31
N GLU A 105 8.10 -1.83 -9.14
CA GLU A 105 9.39 -1.79 -9.83
C GLU A 105 9.45 -0.63 -10.86
N GLU A 106 8.35 -0.38 -11.58
CA GLU A 106 8.26 0.79 -12.47
C GLU A 106 8.42 2.10 -11.69
N LEU A 107 7.73 2.23 -10.57
CA LEU A 107 7.81 3.45 -9.74
C LEU A 107 9.21 3.63 -9.13
N LYS A 108 9.85 2.57 -8.66
CA LYS A 108 11.24 2.59 -8.16
C LYS A 108 12.25 3.02 -9.22
N SER A 109 11.99 2.70 -10.50
CA SER A 109 12.86 3.13 -11.59
C SER A 109 12.78 4.62 -11.90
N LYS A 110 11.66 5.27 -11.52
CA LYS A 110 11.35 6.68 -11.84
C LYS A 110 11.52 7.63 -10.65
N TYR A 111 11.38 7.13 -9.43
CA TYR A 111 11.30 7.94 -8.22
C TYR A 111 12.24 7.42 -7.12
N PRO A 112 12.70 8.29 -6.20
CA PRO A 112 13.68 7.93 -5.18
C PRO A 112 13.07 7.11 -4.03
N ILE A 113 12.41 6.01 -4.35
CA ILE A 113 11.73 5.14 -3.40
C ILE A 113 12.75 4.26 -2.67
N ASN A 114 12.58 4.13 -1.35
CA ASN A 114 13.29 3.12 -0.57
C ASN A 114 12.63 1.74 -0.81
N PRO A 115 13.31 0.77 -1.44
CA PRO A 115 12.73 -0.53 -1.74
C PRO A 115 12.30 -1.30 -0.49
N ARG A 116 12.89 -1.00 0.67
CA ARG A 116 12.55 -1.64 1.94
C ARG A 116 11.39 -0.97 2.68
N ARG A 117 10.86 0.15 2.15
CA ARG A 117 9.75 0.92 2.73
C ARG A 117 8.57 1.01 1.75
N VAL A 118 8.16 -0.15 1.23
CA VAL A 118 6.98 -0.29 0.38
C VAL A 118 5.87 -0.95 1.20
N TYR A 119 4.71 -0.31 1.25
CA TYR A 119 3.59 -0.69 2.09
C TYR A 119 2.32 -0.90 1.28
N LEU A 120 1.38 -1.67 1.84
CA LEU A 120 0.01 -1.78 1.34
C LEU A 120 -0.95 -1.01 2.23
N PHE A 121 -1.90 -0.32 1.61
CA PHE A 121 -3.09 0.19 2.27
C PHE A 121 -4.33 -0.23 1.49
N GLY A 122 -5.35 -0.74 2.16
CA GLY A 122 -6.59 -1.15 1.51
C GLY A 122 -7.84 -0.74 2.28
N HIS A 123 -8.93 -0.54 1.53
CA HIS A 123 -10.26 -0.33 2.11
C HIS A 123 -11.26 -1.33 1.52
N SER A 124 -12.11 -1.93 2.35
CA SER A 124 -13.19 -2.82 1.94
C SER A 124 -12.67 -4.02 1.11
N ALA A 125 -13.14 -4.23 -0.12
CA ALA A 125 -12.62 -5.28 -1.00
C ALA A 125 -11.09 -5.19 -1.18
N GLY A 126 -10.54 -3.96 -1.31
CA GLY A 126 -9.10 -3.73 -1.36
C GLY A 126 -8.39 -4.06 -0.04
N ALA A 127 -9.07 -3.97 1.11
CA ALA A 127 -8.52 -4.37 2.40
C ALA A 127 -8.34 -5.88 2.49
N SER A 128 -9.35 -6.67 2.10
CA SER A 128 -9.23 -8.13 2.06
C SER A 128 -8.15 -8.58 1.07
N PHE A 129 -8.07 -7.91 -0.08
CA PHE A 129 -7.03 -8.20 -1.06
C PHE A 129 -5.62 -7.81 -0.55
N ALA A 130 -5.49 -6.68 0.15
CA ALA A 130 -4.23 -6.29 0.79
C ALA A 130 -3.75 -7.33 1.81
N LEU A 131 -4.66 -7.93 2.59
CA LEU A 131 -4.33 -9.04 3.48
C LEU A 131 -3.78 -10.24 2.72
N ASN A 132 -4.45 -10.65 1.62
CA ASN A 132 -3.99 -11.75 0.78
C ASN A 132 -2.59 -11.48 0.21
N MET A 133 -2.38 -10.28 -0.35
CA MET A 133 -1.06 -9.89 -0.90
C MET A 133 0.02 -9.80 0.18
N SER A 134 -0.33 -9.42 1.40
CA SER A 134 0.59 -9.39 2.54
C SER A 134 1.10 -10.79 2.88
N LEU A 135 0.24 -11.79 2.82
CA LEU A 135 0.61 -13.17 3.11
C LEU A 135 1.43 -13.77 1.97
N MET A 136 1.00 -13.58 0.74
CA MET A 136 1.71 -14.06 -0.45
C MET A 136 3.08 -13.40 -0.62
N GLU A 137 3.17 -12.09 -0.46
CA GLU A 137 4.37 -11.27 -0.71
C GLU A 137 4.96 -10.70 0.60
N SER A 138 4.95 -11.48 1.66
CA SER A 138 5.40 -11.07 2.99
C SER A 138 6.87 -10.62 3.06
N GLN A 139 7.71 -11.03 2.10
CA GLN A 139 9.11 -10.60 1.98
C GLN A 139 9.29 -9.40 1.04
N TYR A 140 8.22 -8.95 0.37
CA TYR A 140 8.27 -7.85 -0.58
C TYR A 140 7.72 -6.55 0.02
N PHE A 141 6.61 -6.61 0.75
CA PHE A 141 6.02 -5.46 1.44
C PHE A 141 6.50 -5.37 2.89
N ALA A 142 6.84 -4.18 3.36
CA ALA A 142 7.36 -3.97 4.72
C ALA A 142 6.29 -4.17 5.80
N ALA A 143 5.09 -3.63 5.58
CA ALA A 143 3.93 -3.75 6.46
C ALA A 143 2.64 -3.44 5.68
N THR A 144 1.50 -3.75 6.28
CA THR A 144 0.18 -3.50 5.70
C THR A 144 -0.74 -2.85 6.73
N ALA A 145 -1.49 -1.84 6.31
CA ALA A 145 -2.59 -1.28 7.09
C ALA A 145 -3.88 -1.33 6.28
N ILE A 146 -4.99 -1.67 6.92
CA ILE A 146 -6.28 -1.75 6.24
C ILE A 146 -7.39 -1.08 7.04
N HIS A 147 -8.42 -0.64 6.34
CA HIS A 147 -9.69 -0.22 6.91
C HIS A 147 -10.83 -1.10 6.41
N ALA A 148 -11.60 -1.67 7.33
CA ALA A 148 -12.79 -2.48 7.04
C ALA A 148 -12.50 -3.66 6.10
N GLY A 149 -11.80 -4.69 6.59
CA GLY A 149 -11.45 -5.89 5.85
C GLY A 149 -11.18 -7.09 6.75
N ALA A 150 -11.32 -8.26 6.19
CA ALA A 150 -11.04 -9.55 6.83
C ALA A 150 -10.57 -10.57 5.80
N LEU A 151 -9.90 -11.62 6.24
CA LEU A 151 -9.62 -12.78 5.41
C LEU A 151 -10.92 -13.59 5.21
N THR A 152 -11.15 -14.02 3.97
CA THR A 152 -12.13 -15.08 3.65
C THR A 152 -11.55 -16.45 4.02
N ASN A 153 -12.32 -17.51 3.84
CA ASN A 153 -11.80 -18.89 4.05
C ASN A 153 -10.58 -19.14 3.16
N GLU A 154 -10.67 -18.79 1.87
CA GLU A 154 -9.55 -18.91 0.91
C GLU A 154 -8.36 -18.04 1.32
N GLY A 155 -8.63 -16.86 1.91
CA GLY A 155 -7.58 -15.99 2.46
C GLY A 155 -6.89 -16.60 3.68
N MET A 156 -7.61 -17.36 4.51
CA MET A 156 -7.01 -18.09 5.64
C MET A 156 -6.03 -19.17 5.16
N ASP A 157 -6.32 -19.81 4.00
CA ASP A 157 -5.43 -20.80 3.39
C ASP A 157 -4.11 -20.22 2.87
N LEU A 158 -4.01 -18.89 2.75
CA LEU A 158 -2.79 -18.19 2.36
C LEU A 158 -1.82 -17.98 3.56
N ILE A 159 -2.29 -18.11 4.79
CA ILE A 159 -1.45 -17.86 6.00
C ILE A 159 -0.14 -18.66 5.99
N PRO A 160 -0.12 -19.97 5.61
CA PRO A 160 1.12 -20.73 5.53
C PRO A 160 2.11 -20.27 4.47
N LEU A 161 1.68 -19.44 3.50
CA LEU A 161 2.56 -18.89 2.45
C LEU A 161 3.44 -17.75 2.97
N ALA A 162 3.11 -17.15 4.10
CA ALA A 162 3.85 -16.03 4.67
C ALA A 162 5.22 -16.48 5.18
N LYS A 163 6.26 -16.22 4.40
CA LYS A 163 7.66 -16.53 4.72
C LYS A 163 8.25 -15.61 5.78
N ARG A 164 7.70 -14.41 5.93
CA ARG A 164 8.05 -13.43 6.97
C ARG A 164 6.81 -13.07 7.77
N LYS A 165 6.97 -12.78 9.04
CA LYS A 165 5.91 -12.31 9.93
C LYS A 165 5.64 -10.82 9.65
N ILE A 166 4.97 -10.52 8.51
CA ILE A 166 4.66 -9.16 8.09
C ILE A 166 3.72 -8.47 9.10
N PRO A 167 4.05 -7.27 9.60
CA PRO A 167 3.17 -6.53 10.51
C PRO A 167 1.91 -6.03 9.79
N ILE A 168 0.76 -6.18 10.47
CA ILE A 168 -0.55 -5.82 9.92
C ILE A 168 -1.32 -4.97 10.93
N SER A 169 -1.88 -3.84 10.49
CA SER A 169 -2.84 -3.03 11.25
C SER A 169 -4.23 -3.10 10.61
N ILE A 170 -5.24 -3.40 11.41
CA ILE A 170 -6.63 -3.50 10.98
C ILE A 170 -7.45 -2.46 11.74
N GLN A 171 -8.09 -1.55 11.03
CA GLN A 171 -9.05 -0.60 11.56
C GLN A 171 -10.46 -1.00 11.08
N VAL A 172 -11.42 -1.07 11.98
CA VAL A 172 -12.80 -1.45 11.63
C VAL A 172 -13.80 -0.80 12.58
N GLY A 173 -14.95 -0.39 12.07
CA GLY A 173 -16.07 0.09 12.86
C GLY A 173 -16.76 -1.05 13.62
N ASP A 174 -17.25 -0.77 14.83
CA ASP A 174 -18.05 -1.74 15.60
C ASP A 174 -19.46 -1.94 15.02
N SER A 175 -19.88 -1.04 14.14
CA SER A 175 -21.15 -1.05 13.43
C SER A 175 -21.00 -1.36 11.94
N ASP A 176 -19.86 -1.90 11.53
CA ASP A 176 -19.63 -2.30 10.13
C ASP A 176 -20.44 -3.56 9.78
N GLU A 177 -21.44 -3.39 8.91
CA GLU A 177 -22.33 -4.50 8.48
C GLU A 177 -21.68 -5.40 7.42
N PHE A 178 -20.70 -4.91 6.66
CA PHE A 178 -19.98 -5.68 5.62
C PHE A 178 -18.86 -6.53 6.22
N PHE A 179 -18.17 -6.01 7.23
CA PHE A 179 -17.10 -6.71 7.95
C PHE A 179 -17.41 -6.77 9.46
N PRO A 180 -18.38 -7.61 9.87
CA PRO A 180 -18.73 -7.75 11.28
C PRO A 180 -17.51 -8.05 12.16
N LEU A 181 -17.43 -7.45 13.33
CA LEU A 181 -16.30 -7.60 14.26
C LEU A 181 -15.91 -9.06 14.51
N LYS A 182 -16.89 -9.97 14.54
CA LYS A 182 -16.63 -11.41 14.70
C LYS A 182 -15.64 -11.92 13.63
N ASN A 183 -15.82 -11.55 12.37
CA ASN A 183 -14.98 -12.01 11.25
C ASN A 183 -13.60 -11.35 11.29
N VAL A 184 -13.56 -10.05 11.63
CA VAL A 184 -12.30 -9.30 11.74
C VAL A 184 -11.46 -9.82 12.92
N ARG A 185 -12.11 -10.11 14.05
CA ARG A 185 -11.46 -10.74 15.22
C ARG A 185 -10.92 -12.13 14.88
N ALA A 186 -11.70 -12.94 14.13
CA ALA A 186 -11.23 -14.25 13.66
C ALA A 186 -9.98 -14.13 12.78
N THR A 187 -9.95 -13.14 11.86
CA THR A 187 -8.76 -12.83 11.06
C THR A 187 -7.56 -12.49 11.95
N ARG A 188 -7.73 -11.57 12.90
CA ARG A 188 -6.68 -11.21 13.88
C ARG A 188 -6.16 -12.44 14.63
N ASP A 189 -7.07 -13.28 15.12
CA ASP A 189 -6.70 -14.43 15.95
C ASP A 189 -5.96 -15.49 15.12
N ALA A 190 -6.40 -15.76 13.89
CA ALA A 190 -5.72 -16.67 12.98
C ALA A 190 -4.29 -16.20 12.66
N LEU A 191 -4.11 -14.91 12.38
CA LEU A 191 -2.78 -14.33 12.14
C LEU A 191 -1.89 -14.37 13.39
N LYS A 192 -2.43 -14.07 14.57
CA LYS A 192 -1.69 -14.15 15.85
C LYS A 192 -1.28 -15.56 16.21
N ASN A 193 -2.11 -16.56 15.90
CA ASN A 193 -1.80 -17.96 16.17
C ASN A 193 -0.56 -18.47 15.44
N VAL A 194 -0.17 -17.80 14.35
CA VAL A 194 1.07 -18.06 13.62
C VAL A 194 2.11 -16.95 13.83
N GLU A 195 1.99 -16.19 14.91
CA GLU A 195 2.94 -15.14 15.34
C GLU A 195 3.11 -13.98 14.35
N ILE A 196 2.14 -13.74 13.46
CA ILE A 196 2.12 -12.53 12.66
C ILE A 196 1.69 -11.36 13.56
N PRO A 197 2.48 -10.27 13.65
CA PRO A 197 2.14 -9.13 14.47
C PRO A 197 0.89 -8.43 13.93
N VAL A 198 -0.21 -8.44 14.68
CA VAL A 198 -1.47 -7.80 14.29
C VAL A 198 -1.92 -6.82 15.34
N GLU A 199 -2.16 -5.58 14.93
CA GLU A 199 -2.89 -4.56 15.68
C GLU A 199 -4.32 -4.48 15.17
N LEU A 200 -5.32 -4.66 16.03
CA LEU A 200 -6.74 -4.47 15.71
C LEU A 200 -7.26 -3.25 16.47
N ILE A 201 -7.78 -2.28 15.74
CA ILE A 201 -8.37 -1.04 16.25
C ILE A 201 -9.87 -1.07 15.93
N GLU A 202 -10.68 -1.33 16.96
CA GLU A 202 -12.12 -1.30 16.87
C GLU A 202 -12.61 0.13 17.14
N ILE A 203 -13.30 0.71 16.17
CA ILE A 203 -13.72 2.13 16.20
C ILE A 203 -15.16 2.20 16.65
N LYS A 204 -15.38 2.77 17.82
CA LYS A 204 -16.71 2.87 18.41
C LYS A 204 -17.65 3.77 17.60
N ASN A 205 -18.89 3.31 17.40
CA ASN A 205 -19.95 4.00 16.65
C ASN A 205 -19.51 4.39 15.22
N HIS A 206 -18.67 3.55 14.59
CA HIS A 206 -18.26 3.71 13.21
C HIS A 206 -18.79 2.54 12.37
N ASP A 207 -19.30 2.90 11.19
CA ASP A 207 -19.78 1.97 10.19
C ASP A 207 -18.69 1.58 9.18
N HIS A 208 -19.08 1.17 8.00
CA HIS A 208 -18.17 0.83 6.92
C HIS A 208 -17.51 2.04 6.23
N TRP A 209 -18.04 3.27 6.43
CA TRP A 209 -17.72 4.40 5.59
C TRP A 209 -16.40 5.08 5.94
N TYR A 210 -15.40 4.88 5.09
CA TYR A 210 -14.04 5.40 5.28
C TYR A 210 -13.91 6.91 5.01
N TYR A 211 -14.57 7.41 3.95
CA TYR A 211 -14.19 8.64 3.26
C TYR A 211 -14.40 9.91 4.08
N ASP A 212 -15.36 9.93 4.98
CA ASP A 212 -15.66 11.10 5.80
C ASP A 212 -14.68 11.31 6.95
N GLN A 213 -14.04 10.23 7.41
CA GLN A 213 -13.06 10.23 8.47
C GLN A 213 -11.66 9.82 8.00
N ALA A 214 -11.44 9.82 6.69
CA ALA A 214 -10.20 9.31 6.06
C ALA A 214 -8.93 9.92 6.69
N ALA A 215 -8.92 11.22 6.99
CA ALA A 215 -7.75 11.88 7.59
C ALA A 215 -7.28 11.21 8.89
N LYS A 216 -8.23 10.83 9.76
CA LYS A 216 -7.94 10.13 11.02
C LYS A 216 -7.41 8.71 10.76
N PHE A 217 -8.05 7.99 9.85
CA PHE A 217 -7.66 6.62 9.54
C PHE A 217 -6.30 6.55 8.85
N ASN A 218 -6.02 7.50 7.95
CA ASN A 218 -4.74 7.64 7.26
C ASN A 218 -3.61 7.94 8.25
N GLN A 219 -3.84 8.84 9.18
CA GLN A 219 -2.88 9.12 10.25
C GLN A 219 -2.56 7.87 11.06
N THR A 220 -3.60 7.16 11.53
CA THR A 220 -3.43 5.92 12.30
C THR A 220 -2.67 4.86 11.50
N ALA A 221 -3.05 4.66 10.23
CA ALA A 221 -2.38 3.73 9.34
C ALA A 221 -0.89 4.09 9.15
N TRP A 222 -0.58 5.37 8.90
CA TRP A 222 0.80 5.80 8.71
C TRP A 222 1.64 5.68 10.00
N GLU A 223 1.09 6.06 11.15
CA GLU A 223 1.76 5.92 12.45
C GLU A 223 2.12 4.46 12.75
N PHE A 224 1.38 3.51 12.19
CA PHE A 224 1.73 2.10 12.23
C PHE A 224 2.80 1.75 11.18
N LEU A 225 2.55 2.02 9.90
CA LEU A 225 3.38 1.61 8.77
C LEU A 225 4.82 2.13 8.88
N LYS A 226 5.01 3.39 9.26
CA LYS A 226 6.32 4.04 9.33
C LYS A 226 7.30 3.42 10.34
N LYS A 227 6.81 2.56 11.24
CA LYS A 227 7.64 1.84 12.24
C LYS A 227 8.41 0.69 11.60
N TYR A 228 8.03 0.25 10.40
CA TYR A 228 8.55 -0.96 9.80
C TYR A 228 9.30 -0.70 8.50
N GLU A 229 10.39 -1.43 8.37
CA GLU A 229 11.22 -1.50 7.18
C GLU A 229 11.68 -2.94 7.02
N LEU A 230 11.86 -3.42 5.78
CA LEU A 230 12.44 -4.73 5.56
C LEU A 230 13.91 -4.74 6.04
N GLU A 231 14.32 -5.82 6.69
CA GLU A 231 15.70 -5.98 7.17
C GLU A 231 16.71 -6.14 6.04
N SER A 232 16.25 -6.67 4.90
CA SER A 232 17.03 -6.86 3.67
C SER A 232 16.26 -6.36 2.46
N ASP A 233 16.89 -6.40 1.29
CA ASP A 233 16.23 -6.05 0.04
C ASP A 233 15.01 -6.96 -0.21
N PRO A 234 13.91 -6.40 -0.79
CA PRO A 234 12.68 -7.12 -0.98
C PRO A 234 12.88 -8.35 -1.86
N GLN A 235 12.25 -9.44 -1.48
CA GLN A 235 12.25 -10.69 -2.23
C GLN A 235 10.85 -10.96 -2.76
N TYR A 236 10.76 -11.16 -4.06
CA TYR A 236 9.53 -11.47 -4.75
C TYR A 236 9.39 -12.98 -4.95
N GLN A 237 8.18 -13.52 -4.71
CA GLN A 237 7.85 -14.91 -4.99
C GLN A 237 7.25 -15.04 -6.39
N LYS A 238 7.71 -16.04 -7.14
CA LYS A 238 7.11 -16.39 -8.42
C LYS A 238 5.98 -17.37 -8.19
N TYR A 239 4.78 -17.00 -8.60
CA TYR A 239 3.61 -17.87 -8.57
C TYR A 239 3.37 -18.47 -9.95
N ARG A 240 2.96 -19.74 -9.98
CA ARG A 240 2.38 -20.37 -11.16
C ARG A 240 0.89 -20.50 -10.87
N PHE A 241 0.11 -19.69 -11.55
CA PHE A 241 -1.33 -19.85 -11.53
C PHE A 241 -1.67 -20.80 -12.69
N ASP A 242 -2.22 -21.97 -12.37
CA ASP A 242 -2.70 -22.89 -13.39
C ASP A 242 -3.78 -22.18 -14.22
N GLN A 243 -3.59 -22.15 -15.54
CA GLN A 243 -4.48 -21.50 -16.51
C GLN A 243 -5.71 -22.35 -16.77
#